data_9f092c51aa4c6796a84d2080dd84f3ca
#
_entry.id   9f092c51aa4c6796a84d2080dd84f3ca
#
_cell.length_a   1.000
_cell.length_b   1.000
_cell.length_c   1.000
_cell.angle_alpha   90.00
_cell.angle_beta   90.00
_cell.angle_gamma   90.00
#
_symmetry.space_group_name_H-M   'P 1'
#
loop_
_entity.id
_entity.type
_entity.pdbx_description
1 polymer ?
#
loop_
_entity_poly.entity_id
_entity_poly.type
_entity_poly.pdbx_seq_one_letter_code
_entity_poly.pdbx_strand_id
1 'polypeptide(L)'
;VTSGAVLGALREASVTMLAAIATLACAQALDPGPGPAVLAVVLCLSLSRSHLDNNRRGRIEAAFVLPVVALLAAGVGSLLHHAPWLGAVVFVAGMFVSIWLRRFGPLVRRAGSLIALPFLALLTTPYLPPAPGSRIPAALIPVVIALVALLCVSVLHALARRVGLLPPVNDVDPPLSAPLGASSLRPRVSTRMAIQMAVALGLSFIVGYVFFAERWTWIVLTALIVVSGNRGRLDVLYKSVLRVLGAAAGTLLALQLRFSVASGDVTVVLILGAVFVGLWLRPLGYGWWALFVTLAIALLQGFAASSAQQILWPRLEEIVIGAIIGVASTWYVLPVRSTAVLRRRIADALARLADALDPATTARAPDEFMAALAGVEQLVPPFRASRLVTRRLAHVQPADWIDTLVACRDPALALIQRAESPGRVRRAVGAARQSLREPREILPALQQLRGSLTEVAPP
;
A
#
# COMPACT_ATOMS: atom_id res chain seq x y z
N VAL A 1 5.34 -16.81 -10.07
CA VAL A 1 5.06 -16.85 -8.62
C VAL A 1 5.26 -18.29 -8.19
N THR A 2 6.24 -18.56 -7.31
CA THR A 2 6.53 -19.91 -6.82
C THR A 2 5.38 -20.40 -5.92
N SER A 3 5.08 -21.68 -5.95
CA SER A 3 4.02 -22.31 -5.13
C SER A 3 4.18 -21.96 -3.63
N GLY A 4 5.42 -21.83 -3.16
CA GLY A 4 5.72 -21.42 -1.79
C GLY A 4 5.26 -20.00 -1.45
N ALA A 5 5.33 -19.05 -2.37
CA ALA A 5 4.86 -17.68 -2.15
C ALA A 5 3.33 -17.61 -2.04
N VAL A 6 2.61 -18.42 -2.82
CA VAL A 6 1.14 -18.50 -2.76
C VAL A 6 0.68 -19.12 -1.43
N LEU A 7 1.37 -20.16 -0.96
CA LEU A 7 1.08 -20.80 0.32
C LEU A 7 1.40 -19.87 1.51
N GLY A 8 2.51 -19.13 1.43
CA GLY A 8 2.84 -18.10 2.42
C GLY A 8 1.78 -17.02 2.52
N ALA A 9 1.32 -16.50 1.37
CA ALA A 9 0.24 -15.53 1.30
C ALA A 9 -1.10 -16.06 1.86
N LEU A 10 -1.39 -17.34 1.63
CA LEU A 10 -2.59 -17.99 2.18
C LEU A 10 -2.53 -18.04 3.72
N ARG A 11 -1.39 -18.43 4.30
CA ARG A 11 -1.19 -18.46 5.74
C ARG A 11 -1.33 -17.07 6.37
N GLU A 12 -0.72 -16.05 5.77
CA GLU A 12 -0.83 -14.67 6.23
C GLU A 12 -2.29 -14.16 6.15
N ALA A 13 -2.98 -14.43 5.04
CA ALA A 13 -4.38 -14.08 4.86
C ALA A 13 -5.28 -14.78 5.90
N SER A 14 -5.02 -16.07 6.21
CA SER A 14 -5.78 -16.82 7.22
C SER A 14 -5.61 -16.25 8.62
N VAL A 15 -4.38 -15.92 9.03
CA VAL A 15 -4.11 -15.31 10.34
C VAL A 15 -4.73 -13.93 10.46
N THR A 16 -4.61 -13.12 9.41
CA THR A 16 -5.23 -11.78 9.36
C THR A 16 -6.76 -11.88 9.42
N MET A 17 -7.36 -12.85 8.74
CA MET A 17 -8.80 -13.05 8.74
C MET A 17 -9.32 -13.52 10.10
N LEU A 18 -8.61 -14.44 10.77
CA LEU A 18 -8.92 -14.85 12.14
C LEU A 18 -8.87 -13.64 13.09
N ALA A 19 -7.86 -12.78 12.96
CA ALA A 19 -7.77 -11.56 13.76
C ALA A 19 -8.94 -10.60 13.46
N ALA A 20 -9.35 -10.49 12.20
CA ALA A 20 -10.50 -9.65 11.82
C ALA A 20 -11.81 -10.20 12.38
N ILE A 21 -12.03 -11.52 12.32
CA ILE A 21 -13.23 -12.17 12.87
C ILE A 21 -13.27 -12.03 14.40
N ALA A 22 -12.14 -12.24 15.08
CA ALA A 22 -12.06 -12.07 16.55
C ALA A 22 -12.35 -10.61 16.96
N THR A 23 -11.76 -9.65 16.24
CA THR A 23 -12.02 -8.21 16.49
C THR A 23 -13.47 -7.85 16.19
N LEU A 24 -14.06 -8.38 15.13
CA LEU A 24 -15.46 -8.19 14.77
C LEU A 24 -16.38 -8.74 15.87
N ALA A 25 -16.13 -9.95 16.37
CA ALA A 25 -16.91 -10.54 17.46
C ALA A 25 -16.85 -9.70 18.73
N CYS A 26 -15.66 -9.20 19.11
CA CYS A 26 -15.51 -8.29 20.24
C CYS A 26 -16.25 -6.96 20.02
N ALA A 27 -16.15 -6.39 18.82
CA ALA A 27 -16.82 -5.13 18.48
C ALA A 27 -18.35 -5.28 18.56
N GLN A 28 -18.92 -6.38 18.05
CA GLN A 28 -20.35 -6.68 18.13
C GLN A 28 -20.84 -6.91 19.57
N ALA A 29 -19.99 -7.50 20.42
CA ALA A 29 -20.31 -7.66 21.84
C ALA A 29 -20.32 -6.32 22.64
N LEU A 30 -19.53 -5.35 22.18
CA LEU A 30 -19.43 -4.02 22.80
C LEU A 30 -20.51 -3.07 22.30
N ASP A 31 -20.76 -3.04 21.02
CA ASP A 31 -21.77 -2.20 20.36
C ASP A 31 -22.28 -2.92 19.10
N PRO A 32 -23.49 -3.51 19.12
CA PRO A 32 -24.07 -4.27 18.00
C PRO A 32 -24.54 -3.33 16.89
N GLY A 33 -23.60 -2.75 16.15
CA GLY A 33 -23.88 -1.86 15.03
C GLY A 33 -22.99 -2.14 13.80
N PRO A 34 -23.43 -1.75 12.58
CA PRO A 34 -22.64 -1.93 11.38
C PRO A 34 -21.38 -1.04 11.34
N GLY A 35 -21.42 0.14 11.97
CA GLY A 35 -20.28 1.06 12.02
C GLY A 35 -19.09 0.46 12.77
N PRO A 36 -19.25 0.06 14.05
CA PRO A 36 -18.23 -0.64 14.82
C PRO A 36 -17.68 -1.89 14.11
N ALA A 37 -18.55 -2.68 13.48
CA ALA A 37 -18.16 -3.87 12.74
C ALA A 37 -17.22 -3.58 11.58
N VAL A 38 -17.58 -2.63 10.72
CA VAL A 38 -16.75 -2.22 9.58
C VAL A 38 -15.43 -1.61 10.06
N LEU A 39 -15.48 -0.75 11.08
CA LEU A 39 -14.30 -0.15 11.69
C LEU A 39 -13.33 -1.22 12.21
N ALA A 40 -13.84 -2.24 12.92
CA ALA A 40 -13.06 -3.36 13.44
C ALA A 40 -12.30 -4.09 12.33
N VAL A 41 -12.99 -4.46 11.25
CA VAL A 41 -12.37 -5.16 10.10
C VAL A 41 -11.34 -4.27 9.42
N VAL A 42 -11.67 -3.01 9.10
CA VAL A 42 -10.76 -2.08 8.42
C VAL A 42 -9.49 -1.81 9.23
N LEU A 43 -9.63 -1.59 10.54
CA LEU A 43 -8.49 -1.38 11.44
C LEU A 43 -7.62 -2.64 11.53
N CYS A 44 -8.23 -3.82 11.70
CA CYS A 44 -7.52 -5.08 11.75
C CYS A 44 -6.70 -5.34 10.48
N LEU A 45 -7.32 -5.20 9.29
CA LEU A 45 -6.65 -5.32 8.00
C LEU A 45 -5.51 -4.31 7.81
N SER A 46 -5.70 -3.12 8.33
CA SER A 46 -4.71 -2.04 8.23
C SER A 46 -3.54 -2.25 9.18
N LEU A 47 -3.79 -2.67 10.42
CA LEU A 47 -2.76 -2.98 11.42
C LEU A 47 -1.92 -4.18 11.01
N SER A 48 -2.55 -5.26 10.53
CA SER A 48 -1.85 -6.44 10.01
C SER A 48 -0.84 -6.08 8.90
N ARG A 49 -1.14 -5.07 8.08
CA ARG A 49 -0.25 -4.59 7.00
C ARG A 49 0.87 -3.67 7.49
N SER A 50 0.68 -3.01 8.60
CA SER A 50 1.66 -2.03 9.09
C SER A 50 2.89 -2.66 9.69
N HIS A 51 2.87 -3.99 9.94
CA HIS A 51 3.91 -4.75 10.65
C HIS A 51 4.34 -4.12 11.99
N LEU A 52 3.48 -3.28 12.56
CA LEU A 52 3.73 -2.63 13.86
C LEU A 52 3.71 -3.60 15.03
N ASP A 53 3.04 -4.73 14.85
CA ASP A 53 2.96 -5.83 15.80
C ASP A 53 4.23 -6.68 15.87
N ASN A 54 5.17 -6.50 14.96
CA ASN A 54 6.36 -7.31 14.85
C ASN A 54 7.35 -7.10 16.00
N ASN A 55 7.45 -5.87 16.55
CA ASN A 55 8.39 -5.54 17.61
C ASN A 55 7.67 -5.06 18.87
N ARG A 56 8.17 -5.39 20.08
CA ARG A 56 7.60 -4.93 21.36
C ARG A 56 7.50 -3.40 21.43
N ARG A 57 8.51 -2.67 20.97
CA ARG A 57 8.51 -1.21 20.89
C ARG A 57 7.40 -0.70 19.98
N GLY A 58 7.25 -1.29 18.79
CA GLY A 58 6.19 -0.92 17.84
C GLY A 58 4.78 -1.11 18.41
N ARG A 59 4.55 -2.19 19.18
CA ARG A 59 3.26 -2.43 19.87
C ARG A 59 2.99 -1.39 20.95
N ILE A 60 3.98 -1.05 21.75
CA ILE A 60 3.84 -0.03 22.81
C ILE A 60 3.57 1.34 22.17
N GLU A 61 4.35 1.72 21.16
CA GLU A 61 4.13 2.97 20.40
C GLU A 61 2.71 3.00 19.78
N ALA A 62 2.26 1.90 19.17
CA ALA A 62 0.92 1.79 18.60
C ALA A 62 -0.17 1.89 19.68
N ALA A 63 0.01 1.29 20.85
CA ALA A 63 -0.93 1.33 21.94
C ALA A 63 -1.15 2.76 22.50
N PHE A 64 -0.14 3.62 22.44
CA PHE A 64 -0.28 5.02 22.82
C PHE A 64 -0.76 5.93 21.69
N VAL A 65 -0.28 5.69 20.47
CA VAL A 65 -0.59 6.57 19.33
C VAL A 65 -2.00 6.31 18.80
N LEU A 66 -2.43 5.04 18.69
CA LEU A 66 -3.73 4.68 18.12
C LEU A 66 -4.93 5.32 18.87
N PRO A 67 -5.00 5.35 20.21
CA PRO A 67 -6.09 6.03 20.90
C PRO A 67 -6.18 7.51 20.57
N VAL A 68 -5.04 8.21 20.57
CA VAL A 68 -4.98 9.64 20.24
C VAL A 68 -5.45 9.88 18.82
N VAL A 69 -4.96 9.07 17.85
CA VAL A 69 -5.33 9.22 16.45
C VAL A 69 -6.78 8.80 16.21
N ALA A 70 -7.31 7.81 16.94
CA ALA A 70 -8.71 7.41 16.87
C ALA A 70 -9.64 8.53 17.37
N LEU A 71 -9.28 9.21 18.46
CA LEU A 71 -10.02 10.39 18.95
C LEU A 71 -9.97 11.55 17.95
N LEU A 72 -8.81 11.85 17.40
CA LEU A 72 -8.66 12.87 16.34
C LEU A 72 -9.51 12.52 15.13
N ALA A 73 -9.50 11.26 14.71
CA ALA A 73 -10.30 10.80 13.58
C ALA A 73 -11.80 10.92 13.90
N ALA A 74 -12.25 10.54 15.11
CA ALA A 74 -13.64 10.72 15.53
C ALA A 74 -14.05 12.20 15.50
N GLY A 75 -13.18 13.10 15.98
CA GLY A 75 -13.39 14.56 15.91
C GLY A 75 -13.50 15.06 14.45
N VAL A 76 -12.63 14.58 13.55
CA VAL A 76 -12.70 14.91 12.11
C VAL A 76 -13.99 14.34 11.49
N GLY A 77 -14.40 13.13 11.86
CA GLY A 77 -15.66 12.54 11.40
C GLY A 77 -16.87 13.40 11.83
N SER A 78 -16.89 13.85 13.07
CA SER A 78 -17.91 14.78 13.56
C SER A 78 -17.90 16.12 12.80
N LEU A 79 -16.71 16.68 12.51
CA LEU A 79 -16.58 17.90 11.71
C LEU A 79 -17.08 17.70 10.26
N LEU A 80 -16.76 16.56 9.65
CA LEU A 80 -17.25 16.24 8.30
C LEU A 80 -18.77 16.16 8.22
N HIS A 81 -19.42 15.80 9.34
CA HIS A 81 -20.88 15.74 9.43
C HIS A 81 -21.51 17.10 9.73
N HIS A 82 -21.01 17.84 10.74
CA HIS A 82 -21.63 19.09 11.21
C HIS A 82 -21.11 20.34 10.47
N ALA A 83 -19.87 20.33 10.00
CA ALA A 83 -19.21 21.42 9.28
C ALA A 83 -18.37 20.86 8.11
N PRO A 84 -19.01 20.41 7.01
CA PRO A 84 -18.35 19.60 5.97
C PRO A 84 -17.08 20.23 5.40
N TRP A 85 -17.10 21.52 5.09
CA TRP A 85 -15.94 22.21 4.54
C TRP A 85 -14.77 22.32 5.53
N LEU A 86 -15.06 22.59 6.80
CA LEU A 86 -14.03 22.62 7.84
C LEU A 86 -13.46 21.21 8.07
N GLY A 87 -14.33 20.21 8.14
CA GLY A 87 -13.94 18.82 8.26
C GLY A 87 -13.04 18.37 7.11
N ALA A 88 -13.37 18.76 5.86
CA ALA A 88 -12.55 18.48 4.70
C ALA A 88 -11.14 19.12 4.79
N VAL A 89 -11.05 20.40 5.20
CA VAL A 89 -9.77 21.08 5.39
C VAL A 89 -8.92 20.38 6.45
N VAL A 90 -9.50 20.02 7.59
CA VAL A 90 -8.79 19.32 8.68
C VAL A 90 -8.37 17.91 8.23
N PHE A 91 -9.22 17.20 7.48
CA PHE A 91 -8.90 15.89 6.90
C PHE A 91 -7.69 16.00 5.95
N VAL A 92 -7.72 16.93 5.01
CA VAL A 92 -6.65 17.17 4.04
C VAL A 92 -5.35 17.54 4.74
N ALA A 93 -5.41 18.42 5.75
CA ALA A 93 -4.25 18.82 6.55
C ALA A 93 -3.67 17.61 7.33
N GLY A 94 -4.51 16.79 7.93
CA GLY A 94 -4.09 15.56 8.63
C GLY A 94 -3.37 14.58 7.70
N MET A 95 -3.90 14.35 6.50
CA MET A 95 -3.28 13.49 5.50
C MET A 95 -1.97 14.09 4.94
N PHE A 96 -1.91 15.40 4.74
CA PHE A 96 -0.68 16.10 4.38
C PHE A 96 0.39 15.87 5.43
N VAL A 97 0.08 16.13 6.71
CA VAL A 97 1.01 15.98 7.84
C VAL A 97 1.47 14.52 7.95
N SER A 98 0.58 13.54 7.81
CA SER A 98 0.90 12.11 7.82
C SER A 98 2.02 11.74 6.83
N ILE A 99 1.96 12.26 5.60
CA ILE A 99 2.96 11.98 4.56
C ILE A 99 4.21 12.84 4.77
N TRP A 100 4.04 14.09 5.15
CA TRP A 100 5.15 15.02 5.35
C TRP A 100 6.05 14.61 6.52
N LEU A 101 5.49 14.06 7.59
CA LEU A 101 6.21 13.53 8.75
C LEU A 101 7.19 12.41 8.40
N ARG A 102 6.93 11.65 7.32
CA ARG A 102 7.81 10.53 6.89
C ARG A 102 9.24 10.93 6.56
N ARG A 103 9.52 12.24 6.46
CA ARG A 103 10.86 12.79 6.20
C ARG A 103 11.77 12.87 7.43
N PHE A 104 11.20 12.80 8.66
CA PHE A 104 11.92 13.10 9.90
C PHE A 104 12.53 11.87 10.62
N GLY A 105 12.57 10.71 9.96
CA GLY A 105 13.19 9.52 10.52
C GLY A 105 12.23 8.35 10.74
N PRO A 106 12.72 7.20 11.23
CA PRO A 106 11.93 5.98 11.29
C PRO A 106 10.76 6.05 12.28
N LEU A 107 10.95 6.64 13.46
CA LEU A 107 9.90 6.81 14.47
C LEU A 107 8.75 7.69 13.96
N VAL A 108 9.11 8.86 13.42
CA VAL A 108 8.13 9.82 12.91
C VAL A 108 7.44 9.31 11.65
N ARG A 109 8.14 8.51 10.84
CA ARG A 109 7.55 7.81 9.68
C ARG A 109 6.52 6.79 10.11
N ARG A 110 6.78 6.03 11.19
CA ARG A 110 5.81 5.09 11.79
C ARG A 110 4.57 5.83 12.30
N ALA A 111 4.75 6.89 13.08
CA ALA A 111 3.65 7.74 13.54
C ALA A 111 2.81 8.30 12.37
N GLY A 112 3.45 8.82 11.31
CA GLY A 112 2.77 9.28 10.11
C GLY A 112 1.95 8.18 9.42
N SER A 113 2.41 6.92 9.42
CA SER A 113 1.63 5.81 8.85
C SER A 113 0.42 5.46 9.72
N LEU A 114 0.53 5.56 11.05
CA LEU A 114 -0.56 5.33 11.98
C LEU A 114 -1.68 6.36 11.84
N ILE A 115 -1.35 7.63 11.58
CA ILE A 115 -2.32 8.70 11.33
C ILE A 115 -3.21 8.37 10.12
N ALA A 116 -2.64 7.82 9.05
CA ALA A 116 -3.40 7.53 7.84
C ALA A 116 -4.49 6.46 8.03
N LEU A 117 -4.35 5.53 8.99
CA LEU A 117 -5.25 4.38 9.16
C LEU A 117 -6.66 4.78 9.61
N PRO A 118 -6.85 5.55 10.70
CA PRO A 118 -8.18 6.00 11.10
C PRO A 118 -8.83 6.94 10.10
N PHE A 119 -8.05 7.78 9.40
CA PHE A 119 -8.58 8.64 8.34
C PHE A 119 -9.12 7.83 7.15
N LEU A 120 -8.46 6.71 6.81
CA LEU A 120 -8.99 5.78 5.81
C LEU A 120 -10.29 5.13 6.30
N ALA A 121 -10.35 4.76 7.59
CA ALA A 121 -11.54 4.18 8.19
C ALA A 121 -12.74 5.15 8.15
N LEU A 122 -12.54 6.44 8.39
CA LEU A 122 -13.60 7.46 8.30
C LEU A 122 -14.30 7.51 6.94
N LEU A 123 -13.57 7.26 5.86
CA LEU A 123 -14.14 7.27 4.50
C LEU A 123 -14.86 5.96 4.17
N THR A 124 -14.58 4.87 4.89
CA THR A 124 -15.24 3.58 4.67
C THR A 124 -16.43 3.35 5.57
N THR A 125 -16.45 4.00 6.75
CA THR A 125 -17.55 3.96 7.71
C THR A 125 -18.26 5.31 7.72
N PRO A 126 -19.47 5.43 7.14
CA PRO A 126 -20.27 6.64 7.32
C PRO A 126 -20.51 6.86 8.81
N TYR A 127 -20.58 8.14 9.23
CA TYR A 127 -20.95 8.49 10.59
C TYR A 127 -22.32 7.89 10.91
N LEU A 128 -22.31 6.82 11.68
CA LEU A 128 -23.52 6.21 12.21
C LEU A 128 -23.65 6.66 13.66
N PRO A 129 -24.80 7.22 14.05
CA PRO A 129 -25.05 7.51 15.46
C PRO A 129 -24.94 6.22 16.27
N PRO A 130 -24.46 6.28 17.51
CA PRO A 130 -24.34 5.11 18.37
C PRO A 130 -25.71 4.44 18.54
N ALA A 131 -25.69 3.09 18.61
CA ALA A 131 -26.91 2.34 18.83
C ALA A 131 -27.57 2.76 20.18
N PRO A 132 -28.89 2.89 20.22
CA PRO A 132 -29.58 3.16 21.46
C PRO A 132 -29.30 2.03 22.46
N GLY A 133 -28.68 2.34 23.62
CA GLY A 133 -28.29 1.37 24.64
C GLY A 133 -26.81 1.01 24.68
N SER A 134 -25.95 1.66 23.87
CA SER A 134 -24.50 1.50 24.01
C SER A 134 -24.01 1.83 25.43
N ARG A 135 -23.23 0.90 26.01
CA ARG A 135 -22.63 1.07 27.34
C ARG A 135 -21.42 2.00 27.34
N ILE A 136 -20.93 2.35 26.17
CA ILE A 136 -19.69 3.13 25.98
C ILE A 136 -20.05 4.47 25.33
N PRO A 137 -19.51 5.60 25.80
CA PRO A 137 -19.66 6.88 25.13
C PRO A 137 -19.21 6.79 23.66
N ALA A 138 -20.01 7.33 22.74
CA ALA A 138 -19.78 7.26 21.28
C ALA A 138 -18.36 7.67 20.88
N ALA A 139 -17.79 8.67 21.54
CA ALA A 139 -16.44 9.16 21.28
C ALA A 139 -15.35 8.13 21.61
N LEU A 140 -15.61 7.19 22.53
CA LEU A 140 -14.65 6.17 22.97
C LEU A 140 -14.74 4.87 22.16
N ILE A 141 -15.83 4.63 21.44
CA ILE A 141 -16.01 3.41 20.62
C ILE A 141 -14.85 3.19 19.64
N PRO A 142 -14.41 4.18 18.84
CA PRO A 142 -13.29 4.00 17.93
C PRO A 142 -11.97 3.68 18.65
N VAL A 143 -11.78 4.22 19.86
CA VAL A 143 -10.58 3.98 20.68
C VAL A 143 -10.56 2.53 21.17
N VAL A 144 -11.67 2.08 21.75
CA VAL A 144 -11.79 0.71 22.27
C VAL A 144 -11.62 -0.30 21.14
N ILE A 145 -12.27 -0.08 19.99
CA ILE A 145 -12.13 -0.96 18.82
C ILE A 145 -10.69 -0.97 18.31
N ALA A 146 -10.01 0.18 18.27
CA ALA A 146 -8.62 0.25 17.83
C ALA A 146 -7.66 -0.54 18.74
N LEU A 147 -7.88 -0.47 20.06
CA LEU A 147 -7.10 -1.24 21.03
C LEU A 147 -7.40 -2.74 20.96
N VAL A 148 -8.67 -3.11 20.81
CA VAL A 148 -9.08 -4.51 20.62
C VAL A 148 -8.49 -5.06 19.33
N ALA A 149 -8.53 -4.31 18.22
CA ALA A 149 -7.91 -4.70 16.96
C ALA A 149 -6.39 -4.90 17.10
N LEU A 150 -5.70 -3.98 17.77
CA LEU A 150 -4.28 -4.09 18.06
C LEU A 150 -3.96 -5.35 18.90
N LEU A 151 -4.76 -5.62 19.92
CA LEU A 151 -4.61 -6.80 20.78
C LEU A 151 -4.82 -8.09 19.98
N CYS A 152 -5.93 -8.22 19.24
CA CYS A 152 -6.23 -9.40 18.43
C CYS A 152 -5.16 -9.67 17.37
N VAL A 153 -4.74 -8.63 16.64
CA VAL A 153 -3.67 -8.75 15.64
C VAL A 153 -2.35 -9.18 16.30
N SER A 154 -1.97 -8.52 17.39
CA SER A 154 -0.71 -8.81 18.09
C SER A 154 -0.66 -10.23 18.65
N VAL A 155 -1.74 -10.68 19.28
CA VAL A 155 -1.83 -12.02 19.88
C VAL A 155 -1.84 -13.10 18.81
N LEU A 156 -2.71 -12.99 17.80
CA LEU A 156 -2.83 -14.00 16.77
C LEU A 156 -1.60 -14.10 15.87
N HIS A 157 -0.97 -12.98 15.51
CA HIS A 157 0.30 -13.00 14.78
C HIS A 157 1.44 -13.57 15.63
N ALA A 158 1.50 -13.25 16.94
CA ALA A 158 2.49 -13.85 17.83
C ALA A 158 2.30 -15.37 17.98
N LEU A 159 1.05 -15.82 18.10
CA LEU A 159 0.72 -17.24 18.16
C LEU A 159 1.07 -17.96 16.84
N ALA A 160 0.69 -17.38 15.71
CA ALA A 160 0.99 -17.93 14.39
C ALA A 160 2.51 -18.07 14.14
N ARG A 161 3.31 -17.13 14.63
CA ARG A 161 4.79 -17.22 14.58
C ARG A 161 5.31 -18.31 15.50
N ARG A 162 4.77 -18.47 16.71
CA ARG A 162 5.16 -19.55 17.64
C ARG A 162 4.90 -20.94 17.06
N VAL A 163 3.81 -21.09 16.33
CA VAL A 163 3.41 -22.37 15.69
C VAL A 163 4.14 -22.56 14.33
N GLY A 164 4.96 -21.59 13.89
CA GLY A 164 5.69 -21.68 12.61
C GLY A 164 4.83 -21.46 11.36
N LEU A 165 3.61 -20.93 11.50
CA LEU A 165 2.74 -20.59 10.38
C LEU A 165 3.22 -19.34 9.64
N LEU A 166 3.83 -18.37 10.36
CA LEU A 166 4.42 -17.15 9.82
C LEU A 166 5.94 -17.17 10.01
N PRO A 167 6.70 -16.59 9.05
CA PRO A 167 8.15 -16.49 9.18
C PRO A 167 8.53 -15.62 10.40
N PRO A 168 9.72 -15.89 10.99
CA PRO A 168 10.24 -15.05 12.05
C PRO A 168 10.43 -13.60 11.55
N VAL A 169 10.31 -12.65 12.46
CA VAL A 169 10.54 -11.24 12.15
C VAL A 169 12.02 -11.01 11.95
N ASN A 170 12.42 -10.69 10.74
CA ASN A 170 13.73 -10.11 10.50
C ASN A 170 13.64 -8.61 10.84
N ASP A 171 14.27 -8.20 11.93
CA ASP A 171 14.35 -6.80 12.40
C ASP A 171 15.20 -5.90 11.48
N VAL A 172 15.36 -6.27 10.23
CA VAL A 172 16.04 -5.43 9.24
C VAL A 172 15.07 -4.35 8.79
N ASP A 173 15.03 -3.25 9.51
CA ASP A 173 14.50 -2.00 8.95
C ASP A 173 15.22 -1.76 7.62
N PRO A 174 14.51 -1.61 6.49
CA PRO A 174 15.18 -1.34 5.22
C PRO A 174 16.05 -0.10 5.39
N PRO A 175 17.35 -0.19 5.08
CA PRO A 175 18.28 0.90 5.31
C PRO A 175 17.70 2.16 4.63
N LEU A 176 17.57 3.21 5.43
CA LEU A 176 17.28 4.54 4.93
C LEU A 176 18.42 4.90 3.98
N SER A 177 18.19 4.84 2.68
CA SER A 177 19.10 5.44 1.72
C SER A 177 19.29 6.89 2.15
N ALA A 178 20.44 7.17 2.76
CA ALA A 178 20.80 8.52 3.17
C ALA A 178 20.63 9.41 1.92
N PRO A 179 20.04 10.57 2.02
CA PRO A 179 19.95 11.47 0.88
C PRO A 179 21.37 11.88 0.53
N LEU A 180 21.92 11.30 -0.56
CA LEU A 180 23.11 11.83 -1.18
C LEU A 180 22.87 13.32 -1.43
N GLY A 181 23.67 14.15 -0.80
CA GLY A 181 23.54 15.59 -0.74
C GLY A 181 23.26 16.20 -2.10
N ALA A 182 22.12 16.78 -2.24
CA ALA A 182 21.82 17.73 -3.28
C ALA A 182 21.04 18.87 -2.65
N SER A 183 21.72 19.97 -2.44
CA SER A 183 21.16 21.31 -2.31
C SER A 183 20.45 21.67 -3.60
N SER A 184 19.27 21.12 -3.85
CA SER A 184 18.39 21.57 -4.91
C SER A 184 17.24 22.33 -4.30
N LEU A 185 16.91 23.48 -4.86
CA LEU A 185 15.72 24.30 -4.56
C LEU A 185 14.40 23.52 -4.69
N ARG A 186 14.47 22.26 -5.17
CA ARG A 186 13.30 21.40 -5.33
C ARG A 186 12.91 20.73 -4.00
N PRO A 187 11.64 20.80 -3.60
CA PRO A 187 11.15 20.16 -2.38
C PRO A 187 11.47 18.67 -2.37
N ARG A 188 11.79 18.11 -1.18
CA ARG A 188 12.04 16.67 -0.99
C ARG A 188 10.88 15.83 -1.51
N VAL A 189 11.15 14.61 -1.96
CA VAL A 189 10.15 13.72 -2.57
C VAL A 189 8.92 13.53 -1.67
N SER A 190 9.12 13.37 -0.35
CA SER A 190 8.01 13.25 0.61
C SER A 190 7.12 14.50 0.68
N THR A 191 7.71 15.70 0.61
CA THR A 191 6.95 16.96 0.58
C THR A 191 6.14 17.10 -0.71
N ARG A 192 6.72 16.68 -1.85
CA ARG A 192 6.00 16.69 -3.14
C ARG A 192 4.82 15.70 -3.12
N MET A 193 5.01 14.52 -2.57
CA MET A 193 3.93 13.54 -2.39
C MET A 193 2.85 14.04 -1.43
N ALA A 194 3.22 14.74 -0.35
CA ALA A 194 2.27 15.33 0.58
C ALA A 194 1.42 16.43 -0.10
N ILE A 195 2.04 17.29 -0.92
CA ILE A 195 1.33 18.32 -1.70
C ILE A 195 0.40 17.67 -2.73
N GLN A 196 0.88 16.65 -3.47
CA GLN A 196 0.05 15.93 -4.44
C GLN A 196 -1.18 15.31 -3.77
N MET A 197 -1.00 14.69 -2.59
CA MET A 197 -2.09 14.12 -1.82
C MET A 197 -3.08 15.20 -1.36
N ALA A 198 -2.58 16.32 -0.83
CA ALA A 198 -3.45 17.40 -0.38
C ALA A 198 -4.28 18.00 -1.52
N VAL A 199 -3.66 18.23 -2.68
CA VAL A 199 -4.37 18.73 -3.88
C VAL A 199 -5.39 17.70 -4.37
N ALA A 200 -5.02 16.42 -4.46
CA ALA A 200 -5.94 15.37 -4.89
C ALA A 200 -7.17 15.27 -3.98
N LEU A 201 -6.95 15.26 -2.66
CA LEU A 201 -8.04 15.20 -1.70
C LEU A 201 -8.88 16.47 -1.68
N GLY A 202 -8.24 17.65 -1.71
CA GLY A 202 -8.94 18.93 -1.76
C GLY A 202 -9.86 19.04 -2.98
N LEU A 203 -9.36 18.71 -4.18
CA LEU A 203 -10.17 18.67 -5.39
C LEU A 203 -11.28 17.62 -5.29
N SER A 204 -11.00 16.45 -4.70
CA SER A 204 -12.00 15.39 -4.52
C SER A 204 -13.12 15.81 -3.57
N PHE A 205 -12.82 16.54 -2.49
CA PHE A 205 -13.84 17.10 -1.61
C PHE A 205 -14.66 18.18 -2.31
N ILE A 206 -14.01 19.10 -3.06
CA ILE A 206 -14.72 20.14 -3.81
C ILE A 206 -15.69 19.51 -4.82
N VAL A 207 -15.19 18.60 -5.67
CA VAL A 207 -16.02 17.92 -6.67
C VAL A 207 -17.12 17.09 -5.99
N GLY A 208 -16.78 16.40 -4.90
CA GLY A 208 -17.72 15.60 -4.13
C GLY A 208 -18.87 16.44 -3.55
N TYR A 209 -18.56 17.52 -2.87
CA TYR A 209 -19.58 18.37 -2.22
C TYR A 209 -20.41 19.16 -3.21
N VAL A 210 -19.83 19.60 -4.33
CA VAL A 210 -20.54 20.41 -5.32
C VAL A 210 -21.45 19.56 -6.21
N PHE A 211 -21.00 18.39 -6.65
CA PHE A 211 -21.70 17.57 -7.64
C PHE A 211 -22.31 16.27 -7.09
N PHE A 212 -21.83 15.78 -5.92
CA PHE A 212 -22.19 14.47 -5.36
C PHE A 212 -22.44 14.54 -3.86
N ALA A 213 -23.26 15.49 -3.40
CA ALA A 213 -23.42 15.89 -1.99
C ALA A 213 -23.57 14.73 -0.98
N GLU A 214 -24.28 13.66 -1.32
CA GLU A 214 -24.48 12.51 -0.42
C GLU A 214 -23.46 11.38 -0.62
N ARG A 215 -22.70 11.39 -1.72
CA ARG A 215 -21.84 10.28 -2.15
C ARG A 215 -20.38 10.65 -2.35
N TRP A 216 -19.97 11.82 -1.88
CA TRP A 216 -18.61 12.36 -2.01
C TRP A 216 -17.50 11.44 -1.47
N THR A 217 -17.82 10.59 -0.51
CA THR A 217 -16.85 9.72 0.19
C THR A 217 -16.09 8.79 -0.76
N TRP A 218 -16.74 8.29 -1.81
CA TRP A 218 -16.11 7.37 -2.77
C TRP A 218 -15.11 8.05 -3.69
N ILE A 219 -15.36 9.30 -4.06
CA ILE A 219 -14.44 10.12 -4.84
C ILE A 219 -13.18 10.35 -4.03
N VAL A 220 -13.34 10.80 -2.78
CA VAL A 220 -12.23 11.08 -1.86
C VAL A 220 -11.45 9.79 -1.53
N LEU A 221 -12.15 8.70 -1.22
CA LEU A 221 -11.53 7.40 -0.92
C LEU A 221 -10.72 6.88 -2.10
N THR A 222 -11.23 6.98 -3.31
CA THR A 222 -10.53 6.52 -4.51
C THR A 222 -9.29 7.36 -4.78
N ALA A 223 -9.39 8.68 -4.73
CA ALA A 223 -8.23 9.57 -4.86
C ALA A 223 -7.16 9.29 -3.79
N LEU A 224 -7.59 9.09 -2.53
CA LEU A 224 -6.71 8.71 -1.42
C LEU A 224 -5.96 7.41 -1.71
N ILE A 225 -6.67 6.34 -2.12
CA ILE A 225 -6.08 5.03 -2.38
C ILE A 225 -5.09 5.09 -3.56
N VAL A 226 -5.49 5.75 -4.65
CA VAL A 226 -4.70 5.85 -5.87
C VAL A 226 -3.40 6.64 -5.67
N VAL A 227 -3.46 7.74 -4.93
CA VAL A 227 -2.29 8.58 -4.64
C VAL A 227 -1.45 8.02 -3.50
N SER A 228 -2.01 7.20 -2.62
CA SER A 228 -1.28 6.58 -1.50
C SER A 228 -0.16 5.66 -1.96
N GLY A 229 1.00 5.75 -1.29
CA GLY A 229 2.16 4.91 -1.60
C GLY A 229 2.71 5.08 -3.00
N ASN A 230 2.55 6.26 -3.59
CA ASN A 230 2.97 6.64 -4.93
C ASN A 230 4.48 6.44 -5.13
N ARG A 231 4.84 5.71 -6.18
CA ARG A 231 6.23 5.46 -6.64
C ARG A 231 6.54 6.19 -7.95
N GLY A 232 5.73 7.17 -8.32
CA GLY A 232 5.83 7.93 -9.56
C GLY A 232 4.56 7.86 -10.41
N ARG A 233 4.49 8.69 -11.45
CA ARG A 233 3.30 8.87 -12.28
C ARG A 233 2.73 7.58 -12.88
N LEU A 234 3.60 6.66 -13.35
CA LEU A 234 3.18 5.39 -13.93
C LEU A 234 2.54 4.46 -12.90
N ASP A 235 3.04 4.47 -11.66
CA ASP A 235 2.47 3.66 -10.58
C ASP A 235 1.05 4.11 -10.25
N VAL A 236 0.83 5.42 -10.21
CA VAL A 236 -0.50 6.00 -9.97
C VAL A 236 -1.46 5.65 -11.11
N LEU A 237 -1.05 5.83 -12.35
CA LEU A 237 -1.87 5.48 -13.52
C LEU A 237 -2.21 3.97 -13.53
N TYR A 238 -1.22 3.12 -13.30
CA TYR A 238 -1.40 1.68 -13.23
C TYR A 238 -2.39 1.27 -12.13
N LYS A 239 -2.25 1.82 -10.92
CA LYS A 239 -3.20 1.59 -9.82
C LYS A 239 -4.60 2.11 -10.12
N SER A 240 -4.70 3.28 -10.78
CA SER A 240 -5.99 3.86 -11.18
C SER A 240 -6.74 2.95 -12.15
N VAL A 241 -6.07 2.48 -13.19
CA VAL A 241 -6.67 1.55 -14.15
C VAL A 241 -7.11 0.26 -13.47
N LEU A 242 -6.25 -0.36 -12.65
CA LEU A 242 -6.60 -1.57 -11.92
C LEU A 242 -7.73 -1.34 -10.89
N ARG A 243 -7.80 -0.14 -10.29
CA ARG A 243 -8.89 0.22 -9.37
C ARG A 243 -10.22 0.30 -10.09
N VAL A 244 -10.26 0.95 -11.24
CA VAL A 244 -11.48 1.07 -12.05
C VAL A 244 -11.92 -0.28 -12.59
N LEU A 245 -11.00 -1.05 -13.20
CA LEU A 245 -11.30 -2.39 -13.71
C LEU A 245 -11.73 -3.36 -12.60
N GLY A 246 -11.01 -3.37 -11.48
CA GLY A 246 -11.37 -4.19 -10.32
C GLY A 246 -12.72 -3.79 -9.73
N ALA A 247 -13.01 -2.49 -9.64
CA ALA A 247 -14.31 -2.01 -9.17
C ALA A 247 -15.44 -2.40 -10.11
N ALA A 248 -15.26 -2.28 -11.44
CA ALA A 248 -16.24 -2.69 -12.43
C ALA A 248 -16.51 -4.20 -12.32
N ALA A 249 -15.46 -5.03 -12.30
CA ALA A 249 -15.61 -6.48 -12.17
C ALA A 249 -16.25 -6.88 -10.83
N GLY A 250 -15.84 -6.27 -9.71
CA GLY A 250 -16.41 -6.53 -8.39
C GLY A 250 -17.88 -6.12 -8.29
N THR A 251 -18.26 -5.01 -8.93
CA THR A 251 -19.64 -4.55 -9.00
C THR A 251 -20.53 -5.49 -9.84
N LEU A 252 -20.03 -5.93 -11.00
CA LEU A 252 -20.73 -6.91 -11.84
C LEU A 252 -20.92 -8.23 -11.11
N LEU A 253 -19.90 -8.71 -10.41
CA LEU A 253 -19.97 -9.95 -9.62
C LEU A 253 -20.97 -9.80 -8.46
N ALA A 254 -21.01 -8.65 -7.78
CA ALA A 254 -21.97 -8.37 -6.72
C ALA A 254 -23.41 -8.41 -7.24
N LEU A 255 -23.67 -7.86 -8.43
CA LEU A 255 -24.98 -7.91 -9.08
C LEU A 255 -25.41 -9.35 -9.36
N GLN A 256 -24.52 -10.18 -9.89
CA GLN A 256 -24.81 -11.59 -10.15
C GLN A 256 -25.13 -12.37 -8.86
N LEU A 257 -24.29 -12.20 -7.83
CA LEU A 257 -24.48 -12.91 -6.56
C LEU A 257 -25.78 -12.53 -5.85
N ARG A 258 -26.23 -11.28 -5.97
CA ARG A 258 -27.45 -10.82 -5.33
C ARG A 258 -28.71 -11.52 -5.85
N PHE A 259 -28.77 -11.87 -7.13
CA PHE A 259 -29.89 -12.64 -7.69
C PHE A 259 -29.95 -14.08 -7.17
N SER A 260 -28.85 -14.58 -6.59
CA SER A 260 -28.71 -15.97 -6.15
C SER A 260 -28.82 -16.15 -4.63
N VAL A 261 -28.75 -15.06 -3.83
CA VAL A 261 -28.64 -15.14 -2.37
C VAL A 261 -29.81 -14.43 -1.67
N ALA A 262 -30.61 -15.19 -0.95
CA ALA A 262 -31.83 -14.71 -0.29
C ALA A 262 -31.69 -14.46 1.23
N SER A 263 -30.63 -14.94 1.91
CA SER A 263 -30.51 -14.87 3.37
C SER A 263 -29.38 -13.94 3.84
N GLY A 264 -29.62 -13.19 4.94
CA GLY A 264 -28.67 -12.27 5.53
C GLY A 264 -27.34 -12.93 6.00
N ASP A 265 -27.41 -14.15 6.56
CA ASP A 265 -26.25 -14.88 7.05
C ASP A 265 -25.29 -15.28 5.91
N VAL A 266 -25.84 -15.73 4.78
CA VAL A 266 -25.04 -16.05 3.60
C VAL A 266 -24.33 -14.82 3.06
N THR A 267 -24.97 -13.64 3.12
CA THR A 267 -24.32 -12.39 2.70
C THR A 267 -23.12 -12.04 3.57
N VAL A 268 -23.19 -12.22 4.88
CA VAL A 268 -22.06 -12.00 5.80
C VAL A 268 -20.90 -12.94 5.45
N VAL A 269 -21.19 -14.23 5.23
CA VAL A 269 -20.18 -15.22 4.82
C VAL A 269 -19.53 -14.84 3.49
N LEU A 270 -20.31 -14.36 2.52
CA LEU A 270 -19.80 -13.91 1.22
C LEU A 270 -18.92 -12.66 1.35
N ILE A 271 -19.29 -11.69 2.22
CA ILE A 271 -18.47 -10.51 2.50
C ILE A 271 -17.11 -10.92 3.09
N LEU A 272 -17.13 -11.75 4.13
CA LEU A 272 -15.91 -12.23 4.77
C LEU A 272 -15.07 -13.08 3.82
N GLY A 273 -15.70 -13.95 3.03
CA GLY A 273 -15.06 -14.74 1.97
C GLY A 273 -14.41 -13.87 0.89
N ALA A 274 -15.09 -12.82 0.44
CA ALA A 274 -14.52 -11.87 -0.52
C ALA A 274 -13.32 -11.13 0.05
N VAL A 275 -13.38 -10.66 1.31
CA VAL A 275 -12.23 -10.06 1.99
C VAL A 275 -11.07 -11.04 2.10
N PHE A 276 -11.33 -12.29 2.49
CA PHE A 276 -10.32 -13.35 2.59
C PHE A 276 -9.63 -13.61 1.25
N VAL A 277 -10.38 -13.84 0.18
CA VAL A 277 -9.83 -14.08 -1.16
C VAL A 277 -9.06 -12.85 -1.66
N GLY A 278 -9.56 -11.65 -1.39
CA GLY A 278 -8.85 -10.40 -1.70
C GLY A 278 -7.51 -10.28 -1.00
N LEU A 279 -7.42 -10.68 0.28
CA LEU A 279 -6.17 -10.71 1.04
C LEU A 279 -5.20 -11.74 0.46
N TRP A 280 -5.68 -12.95 0.20
CA TRP A 280 -4.88 -14.06 -0.33
C TRP A 280 -4.30 -13.74 -1.71
N LEU A 281 -5.11 -13.19 -2.63
CA LEU A 281 -4.69 -12.91 -4.01
C LEU A 281 -3.96 -11.56 -4.16
N ARG A 282 -3.91 -10.75 -3.11
CA ARG A 282 -3.25 -9.43 -3.13
C ARG A 282 -1.78 -9.45 -3.58
N PRO A 283 -0.93 -10.41 -3.18
CA PRO A 283 0.46 -10.49 -3.65
C PRO A 283 0.57 -10.76 -5.15
N LEU A 284 -0.45 -11.36 -5.78
CA LEU A 284 -0.49 -11.59 -7.22
C LEU A 284 -0.72 -10.30 -8.02
N GLY A 285 -1.35 -9.30 -7.41
CA GLY A 285 -1.56 -7.99 -8.01
C GLY A 285 -2.64 -7.16 -7.35
N TYR A 286 -2.49 -5.85 -7.46
CA TYR A 286 -3.43 -4.89 -6.88
C TYR A 286 -4.86 -5.02 -7.43
N GLY A 287 -5.02 -5.45 -8.69
CA GLY A 287 -6.33 -5.61 -9.33
C GLY A 287 -7.25 -6.61 -8.61
N TRP A 288 -6.70 -7.74 -8.16
CA TRP A 288 -7.44 -8.73 -7.38
C TRP A 288 -7.95 -8.16 -6.06
N TRP A 289 -7.08 -7.45 -5.34
CA TRP A 289 -7.48 -6.73 -4.13
C TRP A 289 -8.60 -5.72 -4.40
N ALA A 290 -8.47 -4.93 -5.46
CA ALA A 290 -9.48 -3.93 -5.84
C ALA A 290 -10.84 -4.58 -6.17
N LEU A 291 -10.84 -5.72 -6.88
CA LEU A 291 -12.04 -6.48 -7.23
C LEU A 291 -12.75 -6.97 -5.96
N PHE A 292 -12.06 -7.75 -5.12
CA PHE A 292 -12.71 -8.40 -3.99
C PHE A 292 -13.11 -7.45 -2.86
N VAL A 293 -12.34 -6.37 -2.63
CA VAL A 293 -12.76 -5.30 -1.70
C VAL A 293 -13.98 -4.57 -2.24
N THR A 294 -14.05 -4.31 -3.55
CA THR A 294 -15.24 -3.68 -4.13
C THR A 294 -16.45 -4.60 -4.04
N LEU A 295 -16.27 -5.91 -4.30
CA LEU A 295 -17.30 -6.91 -4.10
C LEU A 295 -17.81 -6.93 -2.64
N ALA A 296 -16.89 -7.00 -1.66
CA ALA A 296 -17.25 -7.02 -0.25
C ALA A 296 -18.05 -5.79 0.17
N ILE A 297 -17.61 -4.60 -0.26
CA ILE A 297 -18.31 -3.36 0.07
C ILE A 297 -19.64 -3.25 -0.71
N ALA A 298 -19.72 -3.73 -1.94
CA ALA A 298 -20.96 -3.76 -2.69
C ALA A 298 -22.02 -4.68 -2.05
N LEU A 299 -21.60 -5.85 -1.57
CA LEU A 299 -22.45 -6.77 -0.80
C LEU A 299 -22.90 -6.14 0.52
N LEU A 300 -22.00 -5.47 1.24
CA LEU A 300 -22.32 -4.78 2.49
C LEU A 300 -23.36 -3.68 2.31
N GLN A 301 -23.24 -2.87 1.25
CA GLN A 301 -24.23 -1.83 0.94
C GLN A 301 -25.55 -2.42 0.42
N GLY A 302 -25.49 -3.50 -0.34
CA GLY A 302 -26.67 -4.21 -0.80
C GLY A 302 -27.45 -4.88 0.34
N PHE A 303 -26.79 -5.25 1.43
CA PHE A 303 -27.41 -5.76 2.65
C PHE A 303 -28.21 -4.68 3.38
N ALA A 304 -27.75 -3.42 3.33
CA ALA A 304 -28.37 -2.28 4.03
C ALA A 304 -29.45 -1.58 3.20
N ALA A 305 -29.59 -1.83 1.89
CA ALA A 305 -30.44 -1.08 0.99
C ALA A 305 -31.41 -1.93 0.17
N SER A 306 -32.64 -1.43 0.00
CA SER A 306 -33.72 -2.10 -0.78
C SER A 306 -33.51 -2.09 -2.31
N SER A 307 -32.61 -1.24 -2.86
CA SER A 307 -32.36 -1.10 -4.30
C SER A 307 -30.89 -0.98 -4.67
N ALA A 308 -30.19 -2.14 -4.80
CA ALA A 308 -28.76 -2.18 -5.09
C ALA A 308 -28.38 -1.62 -6.46
N GLN A 309 -29.24 -1.79 -7.47
CA GLN A 309 -28.95 -1.36 -8.83
C GLN A 309 -28.80 0.17 -8.92
N GLN A 310 -29.55 0.92 -8.12
CA GLN A 310 -29.48 2.37 -8.06
C GLN A 310 -28.21 2.88 -7.35
N ILE A 311 -27.52 2.05 -6.57
CA ILE A 311 -26.32 2.44 -5.79
C ILE A 311 -25.04 2.06 -6.54
N LEU A 312 -25.02 0.96 -7.30
CA LEU A 312 -23.79 0.38 -7.83
C LEU A 312 -23.22 1.14 -9.04
N TRP A 313 -24.06 1.61 -9.96
CA TRP A 313 -23.62 2.39 -11.14
C TRP A 313 -23.05 3.76 -10.77
N PRO A 314 -23.75 4.59 -9.96
CA PRO A 314 -23.20 5.87 -9.50
C PRO A 314 -21.87 5.72 -8.77
N ARG A 315 -21.68 4.63 -8.02
CA ARG A 315 -20.43 4.35 -7.35
C ARG A 315 -19.25 4.11 -8.30
N LEU A 316 -19.49 3.44 -9.45
CA LEU A 316 -18.44 3.27 -10.45
C LEU A 316 -18.03 4.62 -11.05
N GLU A 317 -18.98 5.50 -11.30
CA GLU A 317 -18.75 6.88 -11.73
C GLU A 317 -17.86 7.65 -10.73
N GLU A 318 -18.18 7.59 -9.45
CA GLU A 318 -17.42 8.22 -8.38
C GLU A 318 -15.97 7.69 -8.29
N ILE A 319 -15.79 6.38 -8.48
CA ILE A 319 -14.47 5.75 -8.54
C ILE A 319 -13.67 6.25 -9.74
N VAL A 320 -14.30 6.38 -10.91
CA VAL A 320 -13.65 6.92 -12.11
C VAL A 320 -13.23 8.37 -11.91
N ILE A 321 -14.11 9.21 -11.36
CA ILE A 321 -13.84 10.62 -11.08
C ILE A 321 -12.68 10.74 -10.09
N GLY A 322 -12.73 10.01 -8.97
CA GLY A 322 -11.66 10.00 -7.98
C GLY A 322 -10.31 9.53 -8.56
N ALA A 323 -10.32 8.53 -9.45
CA ALA A 323 -9.13 8.06 -10.16
C ALA A 323 -8.57 9.14 -11.10
N ILE A 324 -9.41 9.82 -11.86
CA ILE A 324 -9.00 10.92 -12.76
C ILE A 324 -8.37 12.05 -11.94
N ILE A 325 -9.00 12.49 -10.85
CA ILE A 325 -8.45 13.55 -9.97
C ILE A 325 -7.10 13.12 -9.40
N GLY A 326 -6.96 11.88 -8.94
CA GLY A 326 -5.70 11.33 -8.42
C GLY A 326 -4.59 11.32 -9.46
N VAL A 327 -4.88 10.87 -10.69
CA VAL A 327 -3.94 10.88 -11.81
C VAL A 327 -3.57 12.32 -12.16
N ALA A 328 -4.54 13.20 -12.38
CA ALA A 328 -4.30 14.59 -12.74
C ALA A 328 -3.42 15.30 -11.71
N SER A 329 -3.72 15.15 -10.42
CA SER A 329 -2.93 15.75 -9.34
C SER A 329 -1.47 15.30 -9.35
N THR A 330 -1.20 14.01 -9.62
CA THR A 330 0.18 13.50 -9.66
C THR A 330 0.93 13.84 -10.97
N TRP A 331 0.21 14.16 -12.04
CA TRP A 331 0.80 14.51 -13.33
C TRP A 331 1.10 15.99 -13.45
N TYR A 332 0.25 16.85 -12.90
CA TYR A 332 0.36 18.31 -13.05
C TYR A 332 0.98 18.99 -11.82
N VAL A 333 0.78 18.43 -10.60
CA VAL A 333 1.30 19.03 -9.37
C VAL A 333 2.65 18.42 -9.01
N LEU A 334 3.73 19.14 -9.17
CA LEU A 334 5.11 18.75 -8.81
C LEU A 334 5.47 17.29 -9.25
N PRO A 335 5.37 16.96 -10.54
CA PRO A 335 5.40 15.56 -11.00
C PRO A 335 6.69 14.84 -10.63
N VAL A 336 6.53 13.61 -10.11
CA VAL A 336 7.64 12.69 -9.82
C VAL A 336 7.79 11.74 -11.02
N ARG A 337 8.84 11.94 -11.82
CA ARG A 337 9.09 11.11 -13.00
C ARG A 337 9.44 9.68 -12.60
N SER A 338 8.67 8.70 -13.07
CA SER A 338 8.86 7.29 -12.73
C SER A 338 10.23 6.76 -13.13
N THR A 339 10.77 7.21 -14.27
CA THR A 339 12.13 6.85 -14.72
C THR A 339 13.22 7.38 -13.79
N ALA A 340 13.03 8.55 -13.16
CA ALA A 340 13.97 9.08 -12.18
C ALA A 340 13.95 8.25 -10.87
N VAL A 341 12.77 7.80 -10.45
CA VAL A 341 12.64 6.89 -9.31
C VAL A 341 13.32 5.55 -9.62
N LEU A 342 13.07 4.99 -10.81
CA LEU A 342 13.70 3.75 -11.25
C LEU A 342 15.23 3.86 -11.24
N ARG A 343 15.79 4.89 -11.89
CA ARG A 343 17.25 5.10 -11.90
C ARG A 343 17.85 5.18 -10.50
N ARG A 344 17.16 5.86 -9.58
CA ARG A 344 17.61 5.93 -8.19
C ARG A 344 17.61 4.56 -7.51
N ARG A 345 16.55 3.74 -7.71
CA ARG A 345 16.49 2.38 -7.15
C ARG A 345 17.54 1.45 -7.75
N ILE A 346 17.83 1.57 -9.06
CA ILE A 346 18.93 0.86 -9.70
C ILE A 346 20.27 1.31 -9.11
N ALA A 347 20.47 2.61 -8.90
CA ALA A 347 21.69 3.13 -8.27
C ALA A 347 21.89 2.58 -6.86
N ASP A 348 20.83 2.52 -6.06
CA ASP A 348 20.85 1.97 -4.70
C ASP A 348 21.23 0.46 -4.75
N ALA A 349 20.62 -0.32 -5.65
CA ALA A 349 20.92 -1.75 -5.80
C ALA A 349 22.37 -2.00 -6.27
N LEU A 350 22.85 -1.23 -7.24
CA LEU A 350 24.25 -1.33 -7.70
C LEU A 350 25.25 -0.86 -6.64
N ALA A 351 24.89 0.11 -5.78
CA ALA A 351 25.74 0.51 -4.66
C ALA A 351 25.87 -0.63 -3.65
N ARG A 352 24.74 -1.26 -3.25
CA ARG A 352 24.78 -2.41 -2.32
C ARG A 352 25.51 -3.61 -2.90
N LEU A 353 25.40 -3.84 -4.23
CA LEU A 353 26.18 -4.87 -4.90
C LEU A 353 27.69 -4.53 -4.85
N ALA A 354 28.06 -3.27 -5.07
CA ALA A 354 29.45 -2.84 -4.98
C ALA A 354 30.01 -3.03 -3.56
N ASP A 355 29.25 -2.63 -2.52
CA ASP A 355 29.60 -2.79 -1.11
C ASP A 355 29.78 -4.29 -0.75
N ALA A 356 28.85 -5.15 -1.22
CA ALA A 356 28.92 -6.60 -0.98
C ALA A 356 30.10 -7.30 -1.70
N LEU A 357 30.58 -6.73 -2.81
CA LEU A 357 31.72 -7.22 -3.57
C LEU A 357 33.05 -6.53 -3.17
N ASP A 358 33.05 -5.65 -2.18
CA ASP A 358 34.29 -5.00 -1.72
C ASP A 358 35.13 -5.99 -0.91
N PRO A 359 36.40 -6.27 -1.31
CA PRO A 359 37.29 -7.17 -0.60
C PRO A 359 37.68 -6.66 0.78
N ALA A 360 37.59 -5.34 1.05
CA ALA A 360 37.84 -4.76 2.34
C ALA A 360 36.73 -5.01 3.37
N THR A 361 35.54 -5.42 2.92
CA THR A 361 34.37 -5.65 3.78
C THR A 361 34.41 -7.09 4.32
N THR A 362 34.65 -7.24 5.62
CA THR A 362 34.68 -8.54 6.32
C THR A 362 33.32 -9.20 6.47
N ALA A 363 32.26 -8.42 6.62
CA ALA A 363 30.88 -8.90 6.72
C ALA A 363 30.11 -8.60 5.42
N ARG A 364 30.09 -9.56 4.50
CA ARG A 364 29.31 -9.45 3.26
C ARG A 364 27.84 -9.63 3.58
N ALA A 365 27.02 -8.61 3.37
CA ALA A 365 25.60 -8.61 3.66
C ALA A 365 24.76 -8.83 2.36
N PRO A 366 24.51 -10.09 1.95
CA PRO A 366 23.65 -10.37 0.79
C PRO A 366 22.25 -9.79 0.95
N ASP A 367 21.78 -9.71 2.21
CA ASP A 367 20.43 -9.21 2.53
C ASP A 367 20.23 -7.75 2.15
N GLU A 368 21.27 -6.90 2.25
CA GLU A 368 21.17 -5.50 1.84
C GLU A 368 21.01 -5.35 0.30
N PHE A 369 21.76 -6.13 -0.46
CA PHE A 369 21.59 -6.18 -1.91
C PHE A 369 20.21 -6.70 -2.30
N MET A 370 19.75 -7.78 -1.66
CA MET A 370 18.43 -8.36 -1.91
C MET A 370 17.30 -7.38 -1.56
N ALA A 371 17.41 -6.67 -0.45
CA ALA A 371 16.43 -5.64 -0.07
C ALA A 371 16.39 -4.48 -1.07
N ALA A 372 17.55 -4.04 -1.57
CA ALA A 372 17.62 -2.99 -2.59
C ALA A 372 17.05 -3.47 -3.94
N LEU A 373 17.35 -4.70 -4.34
CA LEU A 373 16.81 -5.31 -5.56
C LEU A 373 15.30 -5.50 -5.47
N ALA A 374 14.76 -5.95 -4.33
CA ALA A 374 13.32 -6.01 -4.08
C ALA A 374 12.65 -4.63 -4.23
N GLY A 375 13.35 -3.55 -3.89
CA GLY A 375 12.90 -2.18 -4.15
C GLY A 375 12.76 -1.86 -5.64
N VAL A 376 13.60 -2.43 -6.50
CA VAL A 376 13.49 -2.31 -7.97
C VAL A 376 12.34 -3.18 -8.48
N GLU A 377 12.21 -4.41 -7.99
CA GLU A 377 11.15 -5.35 -8.39
C GLU A 377 9.74 -4.81 -8.12
N GLN A 378 9.57 -4.03 -7.08
CA GLN A 378 8.30 -3.35 -6.79
C GLN A 378 7.84 -2.39 -7.90
N LEU A 379 8.74 -1.97 -8.80
CA LEU A 379 8.42 -1.12 -9.95
C LEU A 379 8.12 -1.93 -11.22
N VAL A 380 8.34 -3.24 -11.23
CA VAL A 380 8.12 -4.11 -12.40
C VAL A 380 6.71 -3.98 -12.99
N PRO A 381 5.60 -4.09 -12.20
CA PRO A 381 4.26 -4.13 -12.77
C PRO A 381 3.91 -2.89 -13.60
N PRO A 382 4.06 -1.64 -13.11
CA PRO A 382 3.71 -0.45 -13.89
C PRO A 382 4.60 -0.25 -15.12
N PHE A 383 5.90 -0.61 -15.05
CA PHE A 383 6.78 -0.48 -16.20
C PHE A 383 6.52 -1.55 -17.27
N ARG A 384 6.23 -2.81 -16.88
CA ARG A 384 5.83 -3.85 -17.84
C ARG A 384 4.49 -3.53 -18.50
N ALA A 385 3.51 -3.02 -17.74
CA ALA A 385 2.25 -2.56 -18.31
C ALA A 385 2.46 -1.40 -19.31
N SER A 386 3.30 -0.43 -18.96
CA SER A 386 3.67 0.66 -19.88
C SER A 386 4.33 0.14 -21.16
N ARG A 387 5.21 -0.88 -21.05
CA ARG A 387 5.86 -1.50 -22.21
C ARG A 387 4.88 -2.08 -23.21
N LEU A 388 3.79 -2.69 -22.76
CA LEU A 388 2.74 -3.22 -23.65
C LEU A 388 2.13 -2.12 -24.52
N VAL A 389 1.94 -0.93 -23.98
CA VAL A 389 1.34 0.21 -24.69
C VAL A 389 2.37 0.93 -25.56
N THR A 390 3.61 1.11 -25.06
CA THR A 390 4.63 1.93 -25.71
C THR A 390 5.61 1.14 -26.58
N ARG A 391 5.44 -0.17 -26.70
CA ARG A 391 6.35 -1.08 -27.45
C ARG A 391 6.60 -0.64 -28.90
N ARG A 392 5.60 0.00 -29.51
CA ARG A 392 5.71 0.50 -30.88
C ARG A 392 6.46 1.83 -31.00
N LEU A 393 6.65 2.54 -29.89
CA LEU A 393 7.21 3.90 -29.87
C LEU A 393 8.72 3.94 -29.59
N ALA A 394 9.25 2.95 -28.91
CA ALA A 394 10.68 2.89 -28.57
C ALA A 394 11.18 1.45 -28.49
N HIS A 395 12.38 1.20 -29.03
CA HIS A 395 13.02 -0.12 -29.04
C HIS A 395 13.57 -0.52 -27.66
N VAL A 396 14.07 0.45 -26.88
CA VAL A 396 14.57 0.25 -25.51
C VAL A 396 13.59 0.86 -24.53
N GLN A 397 13.10 0.05 -23.62
CA GLN A 397 12.13 0.45 -22.61
C GLN A 397 12.77 0.42 -21.21
N PRO A 398 12.36 1.30 -20.27
CA PRO A 398 12.84 1.22 -18.88
C PRO A 398 12.53 -0.12 -18.19
N ALA A 399 11.53 -0.87 -18.64
CA ALA A 399 11.26 -2.23 -18.18
C ALA A 399 12.44 -3.19 -18.47
N ASP A 400 13.17 -2.98 -19.58
CA ASP A 400 14.29 -3.82 -19.96
C ASP A 400 15.47 -3.65 -18.99
N TRP A 401 15.65 -2.44 -18.42
CA TRP A 401 16.64 -2.20 -17.37
C TRP A 401 16.34 -3.02 -16.11
N ILE A 402 15.06 -3.10 -15.74
CA ILE A 402 14.61 -3.88 -14.58
C ILE A 402 14.84 -5.36 -14.85
N ASP A 403 14.38 -5.87 -15.98
CA ASP A 403 14.49 -7.29 -16.34
C ASP A 403 15.96 -7.73 -16.39
N THR A 404 16.86 -6.87 -16.93
CA THR A 404 18.30 -7.16 -16.97
C THR A 404 18.94 -7.15 -15.59
N LEU A 405 18.60 -6.19 -14.74
CA LEU A 405 19.16 -6.12 -13.37
C LEU A 405 18.65 -7.28 -12.50
N VAL A 406 17.38 -7.65 -12.62
CA VAL A 406 16.81 -8.80 -11.89
C VAL A 406 17.48 -10.10 -12.32
N ALA A 407 17.84 -10.25 -13.59
CA ALA A 407 18.59 -11.40 -14.09
C ALA A 407 20.03 -11.49 -13.54
N CYS A 408 20.56 -10.41 -12.96
CA CYS A 408 21.86 -10.43 -12.25
C CYS A 408 21.75 -11.00 -10.83
N ARG A 409 20.54 -11.28 -10.31
CA ARG A 409 20.31 -11.71 -8.91
C ARG A 409 21.14 -12.93 -8.54
N ASP A 410 20.87 -14.06 -9.20
CA ASP A 410 21.40 -15.36 -8.82
C ASP A 410 22.93 -15.45 -9.00
N PRO A 411 23.49 -14.98 -10.14
CA PRO A 411 24.96 -14.93 -10.28
C PRO A 411 25.64 -14.01 -9.26
N ALA A 412 25.02 -12.86 -8.92
CA ALA A 412 25.56 -11.95 -7.92
C ALA A 412 25.56 -12.57 -6.51
N LEU A 413 24.47 -13.25 -6.14
CA LEU A 413 24.38 -13.96 -4.87
C LEU A 413 25.41 -15.09 -4.75
N ALA A 414 25.62 -15.86 -5.83
CA ALA A 414 26.61 -16.92 -5.87
C ALA A 414 28.03 -16.38 -5.60
N LEU A 415 28.39 -15.22 -6.20
CA LEU A 415 29.68 -14.57 -5.96
C LEU A 415 29.82 -14.04 -4.53
N ILE A 416 28.77 -13.41 -4.00
CA ILE A 416 28.77 -12.91 -2.62
C ILE A 416 28.95 -14.05 -1.63
N GLN A 417 28.25 -15.19 -1.80
CA GLN A 417 28.34 -16.38 -0.95
C GLN A 417 29.71 -17.07 -1.03
N ARG A 418 30.31 -17.12 -2.21
CA ARG A 418 31.69 -17.68 -2.38
C ARG A 418 32.76 -16.73 -1.87
N ALA A 419 32.40 -15.56 -1.41
CA ALA A 419 33.35 -14.52 -0.99
C ALA A 419 34.33 -14.10 -2.11
N GLU A 420 33.94 -14.28 -3.38
CA GLU A 420 34.74 -13.90 -4.53
C GLU A 420 34.47 -12.43 -4.91
N SER A 421 35.50 -11.76 -5.37
CA SER A 421 35.45 -10.35 -5.77
C SER A 421 36.28 -10.09 -7.02
N PRO A 422 35.85 -10.64 -8.18
CA PRO A 422 36.61 -10.48 -9.43
C PRO A 422 36.68 -9.02 -9.84
N GLY A 423 37.89 -8.52 -10.14
CA GLY A 423 38.11 -7.13 -10.55
C GLY A 423 37.34 -6.72 -11.80
N ARG A 424 37.03 -7.68 -12.69
CA ARG A 424 36.20 -7.47 -13.89
C ARG A 424 34.77 -7.15 -13.52
N VAL A 425 34.17 -7.90 -12.58
CA VAL A 425 32.78 -7.67 -12.13
C VAL A 425 32.69 -6.31 -11.41
N ARG A 426 33.66 -5.97 -10.55
CA ARG A 426 33.69 -4.66 -9.87
C ARG A 426 33.76 -3.50 -10.86
N ARG A 427 34.55 -3.61 -11.91
CA ARG A 427 34.60 -2.60 -12.99
C ARG A 427 33.28 -2.48 -13.72
N ALA A 428 32.62 -3.60 -14.02
CA ALA A 428 31.29 -3.61 -14.67
C ALA A 428 30.22 -2.97 -13.78
N VAL A 429 30.22 -3.21 -12.47
CA VAL A 429 29.34 -2.52 -11.50
C VAL A 429 29.62 -1.01 -11.51
N GLY A 430 30.88 -0.60 -11.52
CA GLY A 430 31.28 0.81 -11.63
C GLY A 430 30.76 1.47 -12.91
N ALA A 431 30.96 0.82 -14.05
CA ALA A 431 30.45 1.29 -15.35
C ALA A 431 28.92 1.40 -15.35
N ALA A 432 28.21 0.40 -14.83
CA ALA A 432 26.74 0.43 -14.71
C ALA A 432 26.26 1.57 -13.81
N ARG A 433 26.97 1.93 -12.75
CA ARG A 433 26.65 3.10 -11.91
C ARG A 433 26.87 4.43 -12.66
N GLN A 434 27.91 4.54 -13.46
CA GLN A 434 28.18 5.74 -14.24
C GLN A 434 27.16 5.93 -15.35
N SER A 435 26.75 4.86 -16.04
CA SER A 435 25.78 4.89 -17.13
C SER A 435 24.40 5.40 -16.70
N LEU A 436 24.07 5.40 -15.40
CA LEU A 436 22.79 5.92 -14.90
C LEU A 436 22.58 7.42 -15.18
N ARG A 437 23.62 8.16 -15.56
CA ARG A 437 23.52 9.56 -15.98
C ARG A 437 22.90 9.69 -17.36
N GLU A 438 23.18 8.74 -18.26
CA GLU A 438 22.75 8.73 -19.65
C GLU A 438 21.79 7.55 -19.92
N PRO A 439 20.48 7.82 -20.13
CA PRO A 439 19.47 6.76 -20.27
C PRO A 439 19.74 5.75 -21.40
N ARG A 440 20.45 6.17 -22.44
CA ARG A 440 20.79 5.29 -23.59
C ARG A 440 21.86 4.26 -23.25
N GLU A 441 22.72 4.55 -22.30
CA GLU A 441 23.85 3.68 -21.90
C GLU A 441 23.48 2.68 -20.79
N ILE A 442 22.33 2.86 -20.12
CA ILE A 442 21.96 2.02 -18.97
C ILE A 442 21.81 0.55 -19.38
N LEU A 443 21.08 0.27 -20.45
CA LEU A 443 20.84 -1.11 -20.87
C LEU A 443 22.12 -1.83 -21.30
N PRO A 444 22.98 -1.27 -22.18
CA PRO A 444 24.25 -1.89 -22.55
C PRO A 444 25.15 -2.16 -21.33
N ALA A 445 25.27 -1.21 -20.41
CA ALA A 445 26.09 -1.38 -19.22
C ALA A 445 25.55 -2.46 -18.26
N LEU A 446 24.24 -2.57 -18.09
CA LEU A 446 23.62 -3.64 -17.31
C LEU A 446 23.78 -5.01 -18.00
N GLN A 447 23.72 -5.08 -19.33
CA GLN A 447 23.99 -6.31 -20.09
C GLN A 447 25.44 -6.74 -19.95
N GLN A 448 26.38 -5.81 -19.99
CA GLN A 448 27.81 -6.08 -19.75
C GLN A 448 28.03 -6.59 -18.31
N LEU A 449 27.37 -5.98 -17.31
CA LEU A 449 27.43 -6.46 -15.94
C LEU A 449 26.90 -7.90 -15.83
N ARG A 450 25.74 -8.18 -16.43
CA ARG A 450 25.17 -9.53 -16.46
C ARG A 450 26.13 -10.53 -17.11
N GLY A 451 26.73 -10.20 -18.28
CA GLY A 451 27.70 -11.05 -18.93
C GLY A 451 28.91 -11.36 -18.03
N SER A 452 29.48 -10.33 -17.38
CA SER A 452 30.62 -10.52 -16.48
C SER A 452 30.27 -11.36 -15.23
N LEU A 453 29.04 -11.29 -14.74
CA LEU A 453 28.56 -12.12 -13.62
C LEU A 453 28.38 -13.58 -14.04
N THR A 454 27.75 -13.84 -15.20
CA THR A 454 27.48 -15.20 -15.70
C THR A 454 28.74 -15.94 -16.12
N GLU A 455 29.78 -15.25 -16.60
CA GLU A 455 31.08 -15.87 -16.95
C GLU A 455 31.83 -16.38 -15.70
N VAL A 456 31.68 -15.71 -14.56
CA VAL A 456 32.40 -16.07 -13.31
C VAL A 456 31.57 -17.00 -12.44
N ALA A 457 30.27 -16.85 -12.44
CA ALA A 457 29.34 -17.72 -11.73
C ALA A 457 28.31 -18.30 -12.73
N PRO A 458 28.67 -19.36 -13.46
CA PRO A 458 27.71 -20.03 -14.31
C PRO A 458 26.54 -20.59 -13.46
N PRO A 459 25.33 -20.67 -14.03
CA PRO A 459 24.11 -21.06 -13.34
C PRO A 459 24.16 -22.48 -12.75
#